data_f7354ef96e40caa12540f89a1187738b
#
_entry.id   f7354ef96e40caa12540f89a1187738b
#
_cell.length_a   1.000
_cell.length_b   1.000
_cell.length_c   1.000
_cell.angle_alpha   90.00
_cell.angle_beta   90.00
_cell.angle_gamma   90.00
#
_symmetry.space_group_name_H-M   'P 1'
#
loop_
_entity.id
_entity.type
_entity.pdbx_description
1 polymer ?
#
loop_
_entity_poly.entity_id
_entity_poly.type
_entity_poly.pdbx_seq_one_letter_code
_entity_poly.pdbx_strand_id
1 'polypeptide(L)'
;MVFFSLFFKGIGGILKFCLLFFSAFHFVEKYLPQTKICRNDDDICQVIKDEKIEGIIIGSDAVLQCSSFWGRLDFPTKTVVRVNKTTSEREYPNAFWGTFYDKLGSKIPMVIMSASSQNAKYRLIARSVKHKMSNNLSHFEYISVRDIWTRDMITYITKGAIIPNITPDPVFAFNYNCAKFIPSKEDILLKYHLPENYVLVSMKCRMLDNMLWMDKLKSEMKKLYLECVALPMPTGIGFKHNFDFSITTPLPPLDWYALIKYAKGYIGENMHPIVVALHNAVPCFCFDTYGVLKYARCVCVEESSKIYDIMSRFSLLDNRINAYSRFWKCPPVDIVINRILHFDVIACQKTALNYYNNYEQMMSSILEVFKSK
;
A
#
# COMPACT_ATOMS: atom_id res chain seq x y z
N MET A 1 -9.56 -10.21 -11.16
CA MET A 1 -8.60 -11.34 -11.18
C MET A 1 -7.26 -10.82 -11.67
N VAL A 2 -6.35 -10.48 -10.76
CA VAL A 2 -5.03 -9.94 -11.09
C VAL A 2 -4.16 -11.11 -11.56
N PHE A 3 -3.96 -11.25 -12.87
CA PHE A 3 -2.95 -12.16 -13.41
C PHE A 3 -1.57 -11.53 -13.18
N PHE A 4 -0.92 -11.88 -12.07
CA PHE A 4 0.52 -11.69 -11.94
C PHE A 4 1.21 -12.69 -12.87
N SER A 5 1.79 -12.23 -14.00
CA SER A 5 2.75 -13.04 -14.74
C SER A 5 4.05 -13.09 -13.93
N LEU A 6 4.11 -14.00 -12.99
CA LEU A 6 5.33 -14.36 -12.30
C LEU A 6 6.07 -15.39 -13.19
N PHE A 7 7.26 -15.07 -13.63
CA PHE A 7 8.19 -16.05 -14.17
C PHE A 7 8.65 -16.92 -13.01
N PHE A 8 8.03 -18.09 -12.85
CA PHE A 8 8.43 -19.09 -11.85
C PHE A 8 9.60 -19.90 -12.36
N LYS A 9 10.68 -19.95 -11.59
CA LYS A 9 11.71 -20.94 -11.73
C LYS A 9 11.25 -22.20 -10.96
N GLY A 10 10.69 -23.17 -11.68
CA GLY A 10 10.41 -24.52 -11.18
C GLY A 10 9.02 -24.76 -10.54
N ILE A 11 8.64 -26.03 -10.45
CA ILE A 11 7.36 -26.53 -9.93
C ILE A 11 7.08 -26.06 -8.49
N GLY A 12 8.11 -25.95 -7.64
CA GLY A 12 7.98 -25.45 -6.27
C GLY A 12 7.52 -24.00 -6.14
N GLY A 13 7.86 -23.13 -7.11
CA GLY A 13 7.40 -21.75 -7.15
C GLY A 13 5.92 -21.61 -7.49
N ILE A 14 5.42 -22.47 -8.40
CA ILE A 14 4.00 -22.52 -8.76
C ILE A 14 3.16 -22.99 -7.58
N LEU A 15 3.57 -24.04 -6.90
CA LEU A 15 2.86 -24.58 -5.74
C LEU A 15 2.78 -23.56 -4.60
N LYS A 16 3.88 -22.87 -4.30
CA LYS A 16 3.91 -21.83 -3.27
C LYS A 16 3.00 -20.66 -3.61
N PHE A 17 2.94 -20.24 -4.88
CA PHE A 17 2.02 -19.20 -5.33
C PHE A 17 0.56 -19.63 -5.19
N CYS A 18 0.22 -20.85 -5.59
CA CYS A 18 -1.12 -21.40 -5.41
C CYS A 18 -1.53 -21.41 -3.93
N LEU A 19 -0.67 -21.87 -3.04
CA LEU A 19 -0.93 -21.89 -1.59
C LEU A 19 -1.17 -20.48 -1.02
N LEU A 20 -0.37 -19.49 -1.42
CA LEU A 20 -0.55 -18.09 -1.02
C LEU A 20 -1.88 -17.51 -1.51
N PHE A 21 -2.21 -17.78 -2.78
CA PHE A 21 -3.47 -17.34 -3.38
C PHE A 21 -4.67 -17.97 -2.67
N PHE A 22 -4.65 -19.27 -2.45
CA PHE A 22 -5.73 -19.98 -1.74
C PHE A 22 -5.89 -19.52 -0.30
N SER A 23 -4.81 -19.25 0.42
CA SER A 23 -4.87 -18.75 1.81
C SER A 23 -5.52 -17.37 1.89
N ALA A 24 -5.11 -16.43 1.01
CA ALA A 24 -5.71 -15.10 0.97
C ALA A 24 -7.17 -15.13 0.52
N PHE A 25 -7.48 -15.93 -0.50
CA PHE A 25 -8.83 -16.10 -1.04
C PHE A 25 -9.77 -16.70 0.01
N HIS A 26 -9.34 -17.76 0.70
CA HIS A 26 -10.11 -18.39 1.76
C HIS A 26 -10.40 -17.44 2.93
N PHE A 27 -9.45 -16.57 3.29
CA PHE A 27 -9.68 -15.54 4.31
C PHE A 27 -10.79 -14.57 3.88
N VAL A 28 -10.72 -14.10 2.63
CA VAL A 28 -11.72 -13.18 2.08
C VAL A 28 -13.10 -13.84 2.03
N GLU A 29 -13.21 -15.06 1.50
CA GLU A 29 -14.48 -15.81 1.45
C GLU A 29 -15.09 -16.06 2.83
N LYS A 30 -14.24 -16.36 3.81
CA LYS A 30 -14.71 -16.69 5.16
C LYS A 30 -15.23 -15.49 5.95
N TYR A 31 -14.62 -14.31 5.76
CA TYR A 31 -14.86 -13.15 6.63
C TYR A 31 -15.54 -11.96 5.96
N LEU A 32 -15.61 -11.94 4.64
CA LEU A 32 -16.19 -10.84 3.89
C LEU A 32 -17.32 -11.34 2.99
N PRO A 33 -18.50 -10.72 3.03
CA PRO A 33 -19.55 -11.03 2.05
C PRO A 33 -19.05 -10.76 0.63
N GLN A 34 -19.27 -11.71 -0.26
CA GLN A 34 -18.84 -11.64 -1.64
C GLN A 34 -20.05 -11.73 -2.57
N THR A 35 -20.07 -10.95 -3.62
CA THR A 35 -20.99 -11.10 -4.73
C THR A 35 -20.37 -11.95 -5.82
N LYS A 36 -21.13 -12.21 -6.91
CA LYS A 36 -20.57 -12.80 -8.12
C LYS A 36 -19.44 -11.94 -8.69
N ILE A 37 -18.54 -12.55 -9.43
CA ILE A 37 -17.44 -11.84 -10.10
C ILE A 37 -18.00 -10.93 -11.20
N CYS A 38 -17.81 -9.62 -11.06
CA CYS A 38 -18.14 -8.64 -12.08
C CYS A 38 -16.96 -8.44 -13.03
N ARG A 39 -17.21 -8.54 -14.34
CA ARG A 39 -16.18 -8.40 -15.38
C ARG A 39 -16.28 -7.11 -16.17
N ASN A 40 -17.42 -6.45 -16.09
CA ASN A 40 -17.72 -5.20 -16.79
C ASN A 40 -18.75 -4.38 -15.99
N ASP A 41 -19.05 -3.18 -16.48
CA ASP A 41 -20.01 -2.27 -15.85
C ASP A 41 -21.43 -2.85 -15.78
N ASP A 42 -21.85 -3.66 -16.76
CA ASP A 42 -23.19 -4.24 -16.81
C ASP A 42 -23.36 -5.30 -15.72
N ASP A 43 -22.32 -6.11 -15.46
CA ASP A 43 -22.30 -7.07 -14.34
C ASP A 43 -22.45 -6.33 -12.98
N ILE A 44 -21.77 -5.19 -12.82
CA ILE A 44 -21.86 -4.37 -11.60
C ILE A 44 -23.28 -3.82 -11.44
N CYS A 45 -23.85 -3.25 -12.51
CA CYS A 45 -25.22 -2.75 -12.48
C CYS A 45 -26.23 -3.86 -12.14
N GLN A 46 -26.00 -5.07 -12.64
CA GLN A 46 -26.87 -6.21 -12.33
C GLN A 46 -26.76 -6.63 -10.86
N VAL A 47 -25.52 -6.70 -10.30
CA VAL A 47 -25.31 -7.01 -8.88
C VAL A 47 -25.97 -5.95 -7.99
N ILE A 48 -25.82 -4.67 -8.32
CA ILE A 48 -26.46 -3.58 -7.55
C ILE A 48 -27.99 -3.78 -7.50
N LYS A 49 -28.62 -4.18 -8.59
CA LYS A 49 -30.06 -4.43 -8.66
C LYS A 49 -30.46 -5.70 -7.89
N ASP A 50 -29.76 -6.81 -8.14
CA ASP A 50 -30.05 -8.12 -7.56
C ASP A 50 -29.92 -8.11 -6.03
N GLU A 51 -28.86 -7.48 -5.53
CA GLU A 51 -28.54 -7.40 -4.09
C GLU A 51 -29.17 -6.16 -3.41
N LYS A 52 -29.94 -5.34 -4.16
CA LYS A 52 -30.59 -4.12 -3.66
C LYS A 52 -29.59 -3.20 -2.95
N ILE A 53 -28.44 -2.95 -3.57
CA ILE A 53 -27.39 -2.09 -3.02
C ILE A 53 -27.88 -0.65 -3.00
N GLU A 54 -27.88 -0.02 -1.82
CA GLU A 54 -28.39 1.34 -1.60
C GLU A 54 -27.27 2.40 -1.60
N GLY A 55 -26.01 2.00 -1.58
CA GLY A 55 -24.87 2.90 -1.63
C GLY A 55 -23.56 2.19 -1.95
N ILE A 56 -22.58 2.92 -2.47
CA ILE A 56 -21.31 2.36 -2.94
C ILE A 56 -20.15 3.11 -2.30
N ILE A 57 -19.21 2.36 -1.73
CA ILE A 57 -17.91 2.87 -1.26
C ILE A 57 -16.81 2.28 -2.14
N ILE A 58 -16.04 3.14 -2.80
CA ILE A 58 -14.84 2.77 -3.56
C ILE A 58 -13.61 3.14 -2.75
N GLY A 59 -12.78 2.19 -2.43
CA GLY A 59 -11.55 2.39 -1.68
C GLY A 59 -11.21 1.20 -0.79
N SER A 60 -10.20 1.22 -0.02
CA SER A 60 -9.15 2.26 -0.02
C SER A 60 -7.99 1.84 -0.92
N ASP A 61 -6.95 1.74 -0.95
CA ASP A 61 -5.79 1.30 -1.78
C ASP A 61 -5.63 2.09 -3.10
N ALA A 62 -4.81 1.57 -3.98
CA ALA A 62 -4.40 2.20 -5.24
C ALA A 62 -5.45 2.04 -6.35
N VAL A 63 -6.73 2.16 -6.01
CA VAL A 63 -7.88 1.96 -6.92
C VAL A 63 -7.99 3.06 -7.98
N LEU A 64 -7.42 4.25 -7.75
CA LEU A 64 -7.38 5.34 -8.72
C LEU A 64 -6.08 5.36 -9.55
N GLN A 65 -5.29 4.28 -9.52
CA GLN A 65 -4.12 4.18 -10.37
C GLN A 65 -4.56 4.14 -11.84
N CYS A 66 -4.05 5.09 -12.63
CA CYS A 66 -4.32 5.15 -14.06
C CYS A 66 -3.02 5.21 -14.85
N SER A 67 -2.88 4.31 -15.83
CA SER A 67 -1.70 4.19 -16.69
C SER A 67 -2.05 4.54 -18.11
N SER A 68 -1.61 5.71 -18.61
CA SER A 68 -1.64 6.02 -20.04
C SER A 68 -0.49 5.31 -20.77
N PHE A 69 -0.61 5.13 -22.09
CA PHE A 69 0.47 4.57 -22.89
C PHE A 69 1.81 5.30 -22.65
N TRP A 70 1.81 6.61 -22.73
CA TRP A 70 2.99 7.45 -22.48
C TRP A 70 3.50 7.34 -21.04
N GLY A 71 2.59 7.16 -20.07
CA GLY A 71 2.93 6.94 -18.67
C GLY A 71 3.66 5.62 -18.42
N ARG A 72 3.45 4.61 -19.27
CA ARG A 72 4.07 3.29 -19.19
C ARG A 72 5.45 3.20 -19.81
N LEU A 73 5.84 4.21 -20.59
CA LEU A 73 7.19 4.26 -21.15
C LEU A 73 8.23 4.41 -20.06
N ASP A 74 9.22 3.56 -20.11
CA ASP A 74 10.34 3.52 -19.19
C ASP A 74 11.65 3.39 -19.97
N PHE A 75 12.68 4.03 -19.47
CA PHE A 75 13.99 4.09 -20.08
C PHE A 75 15.01 3.48 -19.11
N PRO A 76 15.06 2.13 -18.98
CA PRO A 76 15.98 1.46 -18.05
C PRO A 76 17.46 1.75 -18.35
N THR A 77 17.77 2.04 -19.62
CA THR A 77 19.08 2.53 -20.07
C THR A 77 18.87 3.68 -21.06
N LYS A 78 19.95 4.37 -21.48
CA LYS A 78 19.87 5.43 -22.49
C LYS A 78 19.40 4.91 -23.87
N THR A 79 19.59 3.63 -24.14
CA THR A 79 19.35 3.01 -25.46
C THR A 79 18.14 2.09 -25.51
N VAL A 80 17.60 1.69 -24.35
CA VAL A 80 16.49 0.74 -24.26
C VAL A 80 15.22 1.47 -23.85
N VAL A 81 14.18 1.36 -24.67
CA VAL A 81 12.82 1.79 -24.35
C VAL A 81 12.01 0.56 -23.98
N ARG A 82 11.33 0.62 -22.85
CA ARG A 82 10.45 -0.43 -22.36
C ARG A 82 9.05 0.11 -22.14
N VAL A 83 8.04 -0.64 -22.59
CA VAL A 83 6.64 -0.37 -22.23
C VAL A 83 6.28 -1.27 -21.04
N ASN A 84 6.03 -0.69 -19.89
CA ASN A 84 5.62 -1.44 -18.71
C ASN A 84 4.23 -2.05 -18.94
N LYS A 85 4.06 -3.32 -18.54
CA LYS A 85 2.77 -4.00 -18.57
C LYS A 85 1.80 -3.31 -17.60
N THR A 86 0.53 -3.34 -17.91
CA THR A 86 -0.56 -2.87 -17.05
C THR A 86 -1.68 -3.92 -16.98
N THR A 87 -2.61 -3.73 -16.08
CA THR A 87 -3.82 -4.54 -15.94
C THR A 87 -5.04 -3.68 -16.23
N SER A 88 -6.17 -4.30 -16.49
CA SER A 88 -7.44 -3.60 -16.77
C SER A 88 -7.85 -2.65 -15.64
N GLU A 89 -7.57 -3.02 -14.39
CA GLU A 89 -7.87 -2.16 -13.23
C GLU A 89 -7.01 -0.88 -13.17
N ARG A 90 -5.90 -0.84 -13.92
CA ARG A 90 -5.00 0.33 -14.02
C ARG A 90 -5.14 1.09 -15.33
N GLU A 91 -6.10 0.73 -16.15
CA GLU A 91 -6.45 1.42 -17.39
C GLU A 91 -7.83 2.04 -17.25
N TYR A 92 -7.99 3.21 -17.83
CA TYR A 92 -9.31 3.84 -17.93
C TYR A 92 -9.93 3.51 -19.29
N PRO A 93 -11.22 3.15 -19.37
CA PRO A 93 -12.23 3.13 -18.29
C PRO A 93 -12.14 1.88 -17.40
N ASN A 94 -12.48 2.05 -16.13
CA ASN A 94 -12.73 0.95 -15.19
C ASN A 94 -13.70 1.39 -14.08
N ALA A 95 -14.29 0.43 -13.39
CA ALA A 95 -15.35 0.65 -12.42
C ALA A 95 -14.96 1.53 -11.21
N PHE A 96 -13.69 1.54 -10.81
CA PHE A 96 -13.21 2.38 -9.70
C PHE A 96 -13.34 3.88 -9.98
N TRP A 97 -13.52 4.26 -11.24
CA TRP A 97 -13.80 5.62 -11.65
C TRP A 97 -15.29 5.91 -11.80
N GLY A 98 -16.18 5.00 -11.37
CA GLY A 98 -17.63 5.15 -11.44
C GLY A 98 -18.20 5.06 -12.88
N THR A 99 -17.51 4.36 -13.80
CA THR A 99 -17.93 4.27 -15.23
C THR A 99 -19.30 3.62 -15.42
N PHE A 100 -19.76 2.83 -14.46
CA PHE A 100 -21.06 2.14 -14.49
C PHE A 100 -22.23 3.03 -14.09
N TYR A 101 -22.00 4.22 -13.49
CA TYR A 101 -23.05 5.03 -12.86
C TYR A 101 -24.16 5.43 -13.84
N ASP A 102 -23.80 5.91 -15.03
CA ASP A 102 -24.77 6.32 -16.04
C ASP A 102 -25.66 5.17 -16.56
N LYS A 103 -25.25 3.91 -16.33
CA LYS A 103 -25.98 2.70 -16.72
C LYS A 103 -26.94 2.19 -15.64
N LEU A 104 -26.87 2.70 -14.40
CA LEU A 104 -27.64 2.19 -13.27
C LEU A 104 -29.16 2.40 -13.45
N GLY A 105 -29.57 3.47 -14.11
CA GLY A 105 -30.99 3.84 -14.26
C GLY A 105 -31.66 4.36 -12.99
N SER A 106 -30.96 4.32 -11.85
CA SER A 106 -31.36 4.90 -10.56
C SER A 106 -30.17 5.59 -9.92
N LYS A 107 -30.41 6.69 -9.21
CA LYS A 107 -29.36 7.39 -8.46
C LYS A 107 -29.17 6.73 -7.10
N ILE A 108 -27.98 6.22 -6.86
CA ILE A 108 -27.52 5.74 -5.55
C ILE A 108 -26.30 6.54 -5.11
N PRO A 109 -26.14 6.84 -3.80
CA PRO A 109 -24.99 7.58 -3.30
C PRO A 109 -23.70 6.78 -3.52
N MET A 110 -22.66 7.47 -4.01
CA MET A 110 -21.34 6.91 -4.19
C MET A 110 -20.29 7.75 -3.49
N VAL A 111 -19.36 7.11 -2.83
CA VAL A 111 -18.23 7.78 -2.18
C VAL A 111 -16.89 7.11 -2.55
N ILE A 112 -15.84 7.92 -2.58
CA ILE A 112 -14.46 7.43 -2.64
C ILE A 112 -13.82 7.63 -1.26
N MET A 113 -13.33 6.53 -0.67
CA MET A 113 -12.77 6.50 0.67
C MET A 113 -11.26 6.22 0.64
N SER A 114 -10.45 7.18 1.07
CA SER A 114 -8.99 7.05 1.26
C SER A 114 -8.26 6.39 0.07
N ALA A 115 -8.70 6.70 -1.15
CA ALA A 115 -8.12 6.11 -2.35
C ALA A 115 -6.73 6.69 -2.67
N SER A 116 -5.95 5.96 -3.44
CA SER A 116 -4.65 6.40 -3.95
C SER A 116 -4.54 6.15 -5.45
N SER A 117 -3.86 7.04 -6.14
CA SER A 117 -3.43 6.85 -7.53
C SER A 117 -2.03 6.25 -7.62
N GLN A 118 -1.43 5.93 -6.47
CA GLN A 118 -0.04 5.49 -6.36
C GLN A 118 0.90 6.55 -6.97
N ASN A 119 1.65 6.19 -7.99
CA ASN A 119 2.56 7.06 -8.73
C ASN A 119 2.08 7.32 -10.17
N ALA A 120 0.76 7.49 -10.37
CA ALA A 120 0.20 7.76 -11.69
C ALA A 120 0.82 9.02 -12.32
N LYS A 121 1.28 8.89 -13.55
CA LYS A 121 1.80 10.03 -14.34
C LYS A 121 0.62 10.79 -14.97
N TYR A 122 -0.24 11.34 -14.16
CA TYR A 122 -1.55 11.89 -14.55
C TYR A 122 -1.47 13.04 -15.57
N ARG A 123 -0.37 13.76 -15.62
CA ARG A 123 -0.16 14.83 -16.63
C ARG A 123 -0.07 14.28 -18.06
N LEU A 124 0.30 13.00 -18.21
CA LEU A 124 0.41 12.30 -19.50
C LEU A 124 -0.90 11.64 -19.95
N ILE A 125 -1.98 11.78 -19.21
CA ILE A 125 -3.31 11.30 -19.60
C ILE A 125 -3.86 12.20 -20.69
N ALA A 126 -4.45 11.61 -21.74
CA ALA A 126 -5.04 12.35 -22.86
C ALA A 126 -6.19 13.27 -22.40
N ARG A 127 -6.37 14.42 -23.04
CA ARG A 127 -7.39 15.42 -22.69
C ARG A 127 -8.82 14.85 -22.71
N SER A 128 -9.15 14.04 -23.72
CA SER A 128 -10.45 13.40 -23.84
C SER A 128 -10.73 12.41 -22.68
N VAL A 129 -9.70 11.66 -22.27
CA VAL A 129 -9.80 10.73 -21.12
C VAL A 129 -9.99 11.52 -19.82
N LYS A 130 -9.21 12.59 -19.60
CA LYS A 130 -9.39 13.47 -18.42
C LYS A 130 -10.79 14.05 -18.32
N HIS A 131 -11.38 14.43 -19.46
CA HIS A 131 -12.76 14.94 -19.47
C HIS A 131 -13.77 13.88 -19.03
N LYS A 132 -13.66 12.65 -19.54
CA LYS A 132 -14.50 11.53 -19.10
C LYS A 132 -14.30 11.18 -17.62
N MET A 133 -13.06 11.16 -17.16
CA MET A 133 -12.76 10.96 -15.72
C MET A 133 -13.38 12.05 -14.85
N SER A 134 -13.30 13.32 -15.28
CA SER A 134 -13.90 14.45 -14.57
C SER A 134 -15.43 14.30 -14.46
N ASN A 135 -16.08 13.91 -15.54
CA ASN A 135 -17.53 13.67 -15.52
C ASN A 135 -17.90 12.52 -14.58
N ASN A 136 -17.16 11.41 -14.61
CA ASN A 136 -17.43 10.29 -13.72
C ASN A 136 -17.21 10.68 -12.23
N LEU A 137 -16.17 11.46 -11.94
CA LEU A 137 -15.91 11.91 -10.57
C LEU A 137 -17.01 12.84 -10.03
N SER A 138 -17.75 13.53 -10.89
CA SER A 138 -18.88 14.39 -10.46
C SER A 138 -20.09 13.62 -9.93
N HIS A 139 -20.14 12.30 -10.12
CA HIS A 139 -21.18 11.44 -9.55
C HIS A 139 -20.93 11.05 -8.09
N PHE A 140 -19.73 11.27 -7.57
CA PHE A 140 -19.41 10.98 -6.18
C PHE A 140 -19.79 12.13 -5.26
N GLU A 141 -20.53 11.82 -4.23
CA GLU A 141 -21.00 12.82 -3.24
C GLU A 141 -19.93 13.14 -2.20
N TYR A 142 -18.98 12.23 -1.97
CA TYR A 142 -17.81 12.44 -1.13
C TYR A 142 -16.58 11.79 -1.76
N ILE A 143 -15.47 12.52 -1.77
CA ILE A 143 -14.20 12.02 -2.27
C ILE A 143 -13.10 12.32 -1.26
N SER A 144 -12.48 11.27 -0.76
CA SER A 144 -11.26 11.38 0.03
C SER A 144 -10.13 10.52 -0.51
N VAL A 145 -8.91 10.98 -0.31
CA VAL A 145 -7.69 10.34 -0.79
C VAL A 145 -6.64 10.30 0.32
N ARG A 146 -5.72 9.35 0.27
CA ARG A 146 -4.75 9.19 1.35
C ARG A 146 -3.40 9.88 1.13
N ASP A 147 -3.17 10.48 -0.05
CA ASP A 147 -1.91 11.14 -0.38
C ASP A 147 -2.11 12.41 -1.22
N ILE A 148 -1.15 13.33 -1.11
CA ILE A 148 -1.18 14.62 -1.82
C ILE A 148 -1.13 14.42 -3.34
N TRP A 149 -0.34 13.45 -3.83
CA TRP A 149 -0.23 13.19 -5.25
C TRP A 149 -1.56 12.84 -5.90
N THR A 150 -2.37 12.04 -5.21
CA THR A 150 -3.72 11.67 -5.66
C THR A 150 -4.67 12.85 -5.60
N ARG A 151 -4.61 13.67 -4.54
CA ARG A 151 -5.40 14.91 -4.45
C ARG A 151 -5.08 15.83 -5.63
N ASP A 152 -3.81 16.06 -5.90
CA ASP A 152 -3.37 16.93 -6.98
C ASP A 152 -3.76 16.37 -8.35
N MET A 153 -3.75 15.06 -8.53
CA MET A 153 -4.25 14.39 -9.72
C MET A 153 -5.73 14.70 -9.97
N ILE A 154 -6.58 14.49 -8.96
CA ILE A 154 -8.04 14.73 -9.10
C ILE A 154 -8.30 16.22 -9.35
N THR A 155 -7.67 17.09 -8.57
CA THR A 155 -7.78 18.55 -8.76
C THR A 155 -7.37 18.98 -10.18
N TYR A 156 -6.28 18.40 -10.70
CA TYR A 156 -5.82 18.68 -12.07
C TYR A 156 -6.78 18.15 -13.15
N ILE A 157 -7.30 16.92 -12.98
CA ILE A 157 -8.22 16.30 -13.94
C ILE A 157 -9.54 17.07 -14.00
N THR A 158 -10.04 17.51 -12.85
CA THR A 158 -11.31 18.26 -12.73
C THR A 158 -11.14 19.77 -12.87
N LYS A 159 -9.94 20.25 -13.19
CA LYS A 159 -9.61 21.69 -13.31
C LYS A 159 -9.99 22.50 -12.07
N GLY A 160 -9.84 21.91 -10.89
CA GLY A 160 -10.17 22.54 -9.61
C GLY A 160 -11.63 22.44 -9.17
N ALA A 161 -12.51 21.83 -9.98
CA ALA A 161 -13.92 21.67 -9.59
C ALA A 161 -14.08 20.71 -8.38
N ILE A 162 -13.16 19.74 -8.22
CA ILE A 162 -13.13 18.81 -7.11
C ILE A 162 -11.75 18.87 -6.46
N ILE A 163 -11.73 19.19 -5.16
CA ILE A 163 -10.54 19.15 -4.31
C ILE A 163 -10.79 18.12 -3.21
N PRO A 164 -10.26 16.88 -3.34
CA PRO A 164 -10.53 15.83 -2.37
C PRO A 164 -9.98 16.14 -0.98
N ASN A 165 -10.65 15.65 0.04
CA ASN A 165 -10.12 15.62 1.40
C ASN A 165 -8.99 14.62 1.51
N ILE A 166 -7.94 14.95 2.26
CA ILE A 166 -6.90 13.99 2.59
C ILE A 166 -7.29 13.31 3.89
N THR A 167 -7.42 11.98 3.84
CA THR A 167 -7.86 11.15 4.96
C THR A 167 -6.89 10.01 5.20
N PRO A 168 -6.86 9.45 6.41
CA PRO A 168 -5.96 8.35 6.74
C PRO A 168 -6.24 7.07 5.95
N ASP A 169 -5.22 6.23 5.84
CA ASP A 169 -5.44 4.82 5.50
C ASP A 169 -6.28 4.16 6.60
N PRO A 170 -7.34 3.38 6.28
CA PRO A 170 -8.18 2.70 7.27
C PRO A 170 -7.44 1.81 8.26
N VAL A 171 -6.21 1.41 7.97
CA VAL A 171 -5.33 0.68 8.90
C VAL A 171 -5.17 1.43 10.23
N PHE A 172 -5.22 2.76 10.24
CA PHE A 172 -5.14 3.54 11.49
C PHE A 172 -6.31 3.36 12.46
N ALA A 173 -7.40 2.72 12.02
CA ALA A 173 -8.49 2.30 12.89
C ALA A 173 -8.41 0.81 13.31
N PHE A 174 -7.43 0.06 12.79
CA PHE A 174 -7.43 -1.40 12.93
C PHE A 174 -7.33 -1.87 14.39
N ASN A 175 -6.50 -1.22 15.22
CA ASN A 175 -6.39 -1.55 16.64
C ASN A 175 -7.69 -1.29 17.43
N TYR A 176 -8.56 -0.41 16.95
CA TYR A 176 -9.84 -0.11 17.61
C TYR A 176 -10.95 -1.04 17.12
N ASN A 177 -11.01 -1.27 15.82
CA ASN A 177 -12.09 -2.05 15.22
C ASN A 177 -11.86 -3.56 15.29
N CYS A 178 -10.60 -4.01 15.30
CA CYS A 178 -10.22 -5.41 15.17
C CYS A 178 -9.43 -5.95 16.39
N ALA A 179 -9.31 -5.19 17.48
CA ALA A 179 -8.47 -5.54 18.65
C ALA A 179 -8.66 -6.99 19.11
N LYS A 180 -9.91 -7.45 19.22
CA LYS A 180 -10.27 -8.81 19.70
C LYS A 180 -9.84 -9.95 18.78
N PHE A 181 -9.48 -9.63 17.53
CA PHE A 181 -9.06 -10.64 16.54
C PHE A 181 -7.54 -10.69 16.36
N ILE A 182 -6.82 -9.71 16.90
CA ILE A 182 -5.36 -9.65 16.78
C ILE A 182 -4.77 -10.66 17.77
N PRO A 183 -3.95 -11.63 17.31
CA PRO A 183 -3.27 -12.56 18.21
C PRO A 183 -2.44 -11.84 19.28
N SER A 184 -2.28 -12.43 20.45
CA SER A 184 -1.41 -11.89 21.49
C SER A 184 0.06 -11.92 21.07
N LYS A 185 0.92 -11.18 21.79
CA LYS A 185 2.37 -11.22 21.54
C LYS A 185 2.90 -12.63 21.81
N GLU A 186 2.48 -13.24 22.90
CA GLU A 186 2.89 -14.56 23.34
C GLU A 186 2.54 -15.63 22.29
N ASP A 187 1.32 -15.59 21.75
CA ASP A 187 0.88 -16.52 20.71
C ASP A 187 1.74 -16.39 19.44
N ILE A 188 2.06 -15.17 19.04
CA ILE A 188 2.90 -14.90 17.86
C ILE A 188 4.33 -15.39 18.08
N LEU A 189 4.93 -15.08 19.23
CA LEU A 189 6.28 -15.53 19.54
C LEU A 189 6.37 -17.06 19.57
N LEU A 190 5.41 -17.72 20.21
CA LEU A 190 5.35 -19.17 20.28
C LEU A 190 5.13 -19.80 18.89
N LYS A 191 4.15 -19.31 18.14
CA LYS A 191 3.76 -19.85 16.83
C LYS A 191 4.87 -19.80 15.80
N TYR A 192 5.65 -18.71 15.80
CA TYR A 192 6.71 -18.49 14.83
C TYR A 192 8.12 -18.72 15.39
N HIS A 193 8.22 -19.24 16.62
CA HIS A 193 9.49 -19.50 17.33
C HIS A 193 10.42 -18.29 17.33
N LEU A 194 9.86 -17.11 17.62
CA LEU A 194 10.58 -15.85 17.58
C LEU A 194 11.18 -15.48 18.95
N PRO A 195 12.31 -14.78 18.97
CA PRO A 195 12.84 -14.16 20.19
C PRO A 195 11.92 -13.02 20.64
N GLU A 196 11.98 -12.69 21.92
CA GLU A 196 11.16 -11.61 22.48
C GLU A 196 11.44 -10.24 21.87
N ASN A 197 12.71 -9.98 21.58
CA ASN A 197 13.17 -8.71 21.00
C ASN A 197 13.66 -8.93 19.56
N TYR A 198 12.81 -8.61 18.60
CA TYR A 198 13.14 -8.80 17.19
C TYR A 198 12.87 -7.55 16.35
N VAL A 199 13.63 -7.42 15.28
CA VAL A 199 13.47 -6.40 14.23
C VAL A 199 13.13 -7.12 12.94
N LEU A 200 12.02 -6.74 12.32
CA LEU A 200 11.61 -7.30 11.04
C LEU A 200 12.36 -6.63 9.90
N VAL A 201 12.89 -7.44 8.99
CA VAL A 201 13.53 -6.98 7.75
C VAL A 201 12.77 -7.53 6.56
N SER A 202 12.30 -6.64 5.67
CA SER A 202 11.49 -7.01 4.50
C SER A 202 11.93 -6.26 3.25
N MET A 203 12.71 -6.94 2.39
CA MET A 203 13.32 -6.35 1.21
C MET A 203 12.88 -7.04 -0.08
N LYS A 204 12.96 -6.34 -1.20
CA LYS A 204 12.84 -6.93 -2.53
C LYS A 204 14.22 -7.33 -3.03
N CYS A 205 14.31 -8.52 -3.54
CA CYS A 205 15.53 -9.28 -3.81
C CYS A 205 16.60 -8.65 -4.74
N ARG A 206 16.44 -7.42 -5.22
CA ARG A 206 17.42 -6.83 -6.15
C ARG A 206 18.09 -5.55 -5.67
N MET A 207 17.55 -4.91 -4.64
CA MET A 207 18.05 -3.61 -4.21
C MET A 207 19.17 -3.71 -3.17
N LEU A 208 19.18 -4.78 -2.38
CA LEU A 208 20.17 -5.06 -1.37
C LEU A 208 20.75 -6.49 -1.53
N ASP A 209 21.13 -6.88 -2.73
CA ASP A 209 21.96 -8.11 -2.95
C ASP A 209 23.35 -7.97 -2.30
N ASN A 210 23.43 -7.16 -1.24
CA ASN A 210 24.66 -6.92 -0.49
C ASN A 210 24.63 -7.73 0.80
N MET A 211 25.09 -8.96 0.73
CA MET A 211 25.19 -9.85 1.89
C MET A 211 26.02 -9.24 3.02
N LEU A 212 27.08 -8.50 2.71
CA LEU A 212 27.92 -7.84 3.70
C LEU A 212 27.13 -6.81 4.51
N TRP A 213 26.22 -6.07 3.88
CA TRP A 213 25.34 -5.13 4.56
C TRP A 213 24.36 -5.86 5.49
N MET A 214 23.78 -6.96 5.05
CA MET A 214 22.85 -7.78 5.85
C MET A 214 23.58 -8.45 7.03
N ASP A 215 24.77 -8.97 6.80
CA ASP A 215 25.58 -9.58 7.86
C ASP A 215 26.04 -8.55 8.91
N LYS A 216 26.41 -7.34 8.45
CA LYS A 216 26.69 -6.22 9.37
C LYS A 216 25.45 -5.83 10.16
N LEU A 217 24.26 -5.71 9.52
CA LEU A 217 23.01 -5.40 10.20
C LEU A 217 22.72 -6.45 11.30
N LYS A 218 22.80 -7.74 10.96
CA LYS A 218 22.61 -8.84 11.91
C LYS A 218 23.58 -8.71 13.11
N SER A 219 24.86 -8.53 12.83
CA SER A 219 25.89 -8.43 13.84
C SER A 219 25.68 -7.24 14.79
N GLU A 220 25.40 -6.05 14.23
CA GLU A 220 25.21 -4.84 15.05
C GLU A 220 23.91 -4.91 15.85
N MET A 221 22.81 -5.41 15.29
CA MET A 221 21.55 -5.60 16.03
C MET A 221 21.72 -6.60 17.17
N LYS A 222 22.48 -7.68 16.98
CA LYS A 222 22.75 -8.68 18.02
C LYS A 222 23.52 -8.09 19.21
N LYS A 223 24.43 -7.14 19.00
CA LYS A 223 25.11 -6.41 20.08
C LYS A 223 24.13 -5.59 20.94
N LEU A 224 22.98 -5.24 20.39
CA LEU A 224 21.90 -4.51 21.05
C LEU A 224 20.81 -5.42 21.62
N TYR A 225 21.07 -6.72 21.69
CA TYR A 225 20.10 -7.75 22.12
C TYR A 225 18.82 -7.76 21.26
N LEU A 226 18.95 -7.43 19.98
CA LEU A 226 17.88 -7.46 18.97
C LEU A 226 18.21 -8.51 17.91
N GLU A 227 17.26 -9.37 17.60
CA GLU A 227 17.44 -10.38 16.55
C GLU A 227 16.76 -9.94 15.25
N CYS A 228 17.47 -10.08 14.13
CA CYS A 228 16.91 -9.81 12.82
C CYS A 228 16.04 -10.99 12.36
N VAL A 229 14.82 -10.71 11.98
CA VAL A 229 13.85 -11.69 11.46
C VAL A 229 13.49 -11.32 10.02
N ALA A 230 13.72 -12.22 9.07
CA ALA A 230 13.31 -12.00 7.69
C ALA A 230 11.79 -12.17 7.54
N LEU A 231 11.14 -11.10 7.08
CA LEU A 231 9.72 -11.09 6.73
C LEU A 231 9.58 -11.06 5.20
N PRO A 232 9.16 -12.15 4.55
CA PRO A 232 8.92 -12.14 3.13
C PRO A 232 7.72 -11.23 2.78
N MET A 233 7.68 -10.79 1.53
CA MET A 233 6.50 -10.10 1.00
C MET A 233 5.25 -10.99 1.11
N PRO A 234 4.04 -10.43 1.23
CA PRO A 234 2.81 -11.22 1.17
C PRO A 234 2.67 -12.10 -0.07
N THR A 235 3.35 -11.74 -1.16
CA THR A 235 3.47 -12.54 -2.39
C THR A 235 4.47 -13.70 -2.28
N GLY A 236 5.09 -13.91 -1.12
CA GLY A 236 6.11 -14.94 -0.90
C GLY A 236 7.50 -14.59 -1.47
N ILE A 237 7.67 -13.39 -2.01
CA ILE A 237 8.98 -12.94 -2.47
C ILE A 237 9.85 -12.62 -1.25
N GLY A 238 10.96 -13.33 -1.11
CA GLY A 238 11.98 -13.09 -0.09
C GLY A 238 13.22 -12.42 -0.67
N PHE A 239 14.22 -12.26 0.17
CA PHE A 239 15.54 -11.71 -0.17
C PHE A 239 16.63 -12.63 0.40
N LYS A 240 17.87 -12.48 -0.06
CA LYS A 240 19.01 -13.22 0.46
C LYS A 240 19.46 -12.65 1.81
N HIS A 241 19.64 -13.52 2.79
CA HIS A 241 20.08 -13.16 4.14
C HIS A 241 20.68 -14.37 4.88
N ASN A 242 21.43 -14.10 5.94
CA ASN A 242 21.98 -15.09 6.88
C ASN A 242 21.39 -14.91 8.30
N PHE A 243 20.14 -14.42 8.41
CA PHE A 243 19.46 -14.28 9.68
C PHE A 243 19.10 -15.65 10.26
N ASP A 244 19.13 -15.75 11.59
CA ASP A 244 18.81 -16.99 12.28
C ASP A 244 17.30 -17.29 12.26
N PHE A 245 16.48 -16.24 12.06
CA PHE A 245 15.04 -16.33 12.05
C PHE A 245 14.44 -15.85 10.72
N SER A 246 13.43 -16.57 10.24
CA SER A 246 12.73 -16.24 9.01
C SER A 246 11.28 -16.68 9.08
N ILE A 247 10.37 -15.81 8.67
CA ILE A 247 8.94 -16.12 8.57
C ILE A 247 8.68 -16.83 7.24
N THR A 248 7.90 -17.90 7.29
CA THR A 248 7.46 -18.63 6.11
C THR A 248 6.10 -18.13 5.62
N THR A 249 5.85 -18.26 4.32
CA THR A 249 4.54 -17.98 3.70
C THR A 249 3.89 -19.28 3.22
N PRO A 250 2.56 -19.38 3.19
CA PRO A 250 1.54 -18.36 3.42
C PRO A 250 1.43 -17.91 4.87
N LEU A 251 1.09 -16.64 5.07
CA LEU A 251 1.00 -16.01 6.37
C LEU A 251 -0.43 -15.44 6.54
N PRO A 252 -1.17 -15.83 7.62
CA PRO A 252 -2.47 -15.26 7.89
C PRO A 252 -2.40 -13.74 8.05
N PRO A 253 -3.36 -12.98 7.51
CA PRO A 253 -3.31 -11.51 7.56
C PRO A 253 -3.22 -10.93 8.98
N LEU A 254 -3.91 -11.52 9.96
CA LEU A 254 -3.86 -11.07 11.35
C LEU A 254 -2.51 -11.35 12.01
N ASP A 255 -1.89 -12.48 11.68
CA ASP A 255 -0.55 -12.81 12.17
C ASP A 255 0.50 -11.86 11.55
N TRP A 256 0.36 -11.56 10.26
CA TRP A 256 1.23 -10.59 9.59
C TRP A 256 1.15 -9.20 10.26
N TYR A 257 -0.07 -8.77 10.59
CA TYR A 257 -0.27 -7.52 11.33
C TYR A 257 0.38 -7.58 12.73
N ALA A 258 0.12 -8.65 13.47
CA ALA A 258 0.63 -8.84 14.83
C ALA A 258 2.16 -8.93 14.88
N LEU A 259 2.78 -9.61 13.91
CA LEU A 259 4.25 -9.67 13.77
C LEU A 259 4.86 -8.26 13.69
N ILE A 260 4.26 -7.35 12.93
CA ILE A 260 4.74 -5.97 12.81
C ILE A 260 4.45 -5.19 14.09
N LYS A 261 3.24 -5.32 14.63
CA LYS A 261 2.81 -4.64 15.85
C LYS A 261 3.72 -4.87 17.04
N TYR A 262 4.21 -6.10 17.21
CA TYR A 262 5.02 -6.49 18.37
C TYR A 262 6.53 -6.44 18.13
N ALA A 263 6.97 -6.10 16.93
CA ALA A 263 8.38 -5.93 16.62
C ALA A 263 8.98 -4.74 17.37
N LYS A 264 10.27 -4.79 17.65
CA LYS A 264 11.07 -3.67 18.17
C LYS A 264 11.52 -2.71 17.09
N GLY A 265 11.37 -3.09 15.83
CA GLY A 265 11.63 -2.25 14.67
C GLY A 265 11.23 -2.94 13.36
N TYR A 266 11.05 -2.14 12.32
CA TYR A 266 10.80 -2.59 10.95
C TYR A 266 11.74 -1.88 9.99
N ILE A 267 12.43 -2.64 9.15
CA ILE A 267 13.31 -2.15 8.08
C ILE A 267 12.83 -2.75 6.77
N GLY A 268 12.38 -1.91 5.81
CA GLY A 268 11.83 -2.49 4.59
C GLY A 268 11.49 -1.50 3.48
N GLU A 269 10.90 -2.02 2.39
CA GLU A 269 10.59 -1.28 1.17
C GLU A 269 9.10 -1.04 0.93
N ASN A 270 8.23 -1.66 1.72
CA ASN A 270 6.81 -1.70 1.42
C ASN A 270 6.00 -0.70 2.27
N MET A 271 5.01 -0.07 1.64
CA MET A 271 4.18 0.90 2.33
C MET A 271 3.32 0.30 3.44
N HIS A 272 2.60 -0.81 3.20
CA HIS A 272 1.67 -1.35 4.20
C HIS A 272 2.35 -1.73 5.52
N PRO A 273 3.51 -2.41 5.54
CA PRO A 273 4.24 -2.64 6.80
C PRO A 273 4.66 -1.34 7.50
N ILE A 274 5.05 -0.30 6.73
CA ILE A 274 5.38 1.01 7.30
C ILE A 274 4.14 1.64 7.95
N VAL A 275 2.97 1.60 7.30
CA VAL A 275 1.73 2.13 7.87
C VAL A 275 1.35 1.37 9.15
N VAL A 276 1.47 0.04 9.16
CA VAL A 276 1.23 -0.77 10.37
C VAL A 276 2.25 -0.44 11.47
N ALA A 277 3.52 -0.25 11.14
CA ALA A 277 4.54 0.15 12.09
C ALA A 277 4.22 1.53 12.69
N LEU A 278 3.91 2.53 11.88
CA LEU A 278 3.53 3.87 12.32
C LEU A 278 2.27 3.86 13.19
N HIS A 279 1.25 3.08 12.79
CA HIS A 279 0.02 2.93 13.57
C HIS A 279 0.25 2.38 14.98
N ASN A 280 1.24 1.49 15.13
CA ASN A 280 1.62 0.88 16.41
C ASN A 280 2.84 1.55 17.08
N ALA A 281 3.29 2.68 16.53
CA ALA A 281 4.50 3.38 16.96
C ALA A 281 5.75 2.49 17.05
N VAL A 282 5.87 1.53 16.14
CA VAL A 282 7.04 0.68 15.99
C VAL A 282 8.10 1.45 15.21
N PRO A 283 9.34 1.59 15.74
CA PRO A 283 10.43 2.22 15.02
C PRO A 283 10.60 1.67 13.61
N CYS A 284 10.71 2.51 12.60
CA CYS A 284 10.84 2.01 11.23
C CYS A 284 11.85 2.81 10.40
N PHE A 285 12.46 2.12 9.43
CA PHE A 285 13.28 2.71 8.39
C PHE A 285 12.86 2.18 7.01
N CYS A 286 12.71 3.08 6.04
CA CYS A 286 12.20 2.74 4.73
C CYS A 286 13.17 2.98 3.59
N PHE A 287 13.39 1.95 2.77
CA PHE A 287 14.01 2.05 1.45
C PHE A 287 12.91 2.29 0.42
N ASP A 288 12.59 3.54 0.16
CA ASP A 288 11.46 3.92 -0.67
C ASP A 288 11.74 3.67 -2.15
N THR A 289 10.99 2.74 -2.75
CA THR A 289 11.06 2.36 -4.17
C THR A 289 9.87 2.85 -4.97
N TYR A 290 9.13 3.82 -4.46
CA TYR A 290 7.96 4.42 -5.12
C TYR A 290 8.30 5.81 -5.68
N GLY A 291 7.37 6.32 -6.47
CA GLY A 291 7.45 7.65 -7.05
C GLY A 291 7.52 7.66 -8.58
N VAL A 292 7.47 8.84 -9.15
CA VAL A 292 7.60 9.08 -10.58
C VAL A 292 9.06 9.38 -10.92
N LEU A 293 9.63 8.57 -11.80
CA LEU A 293 11.00 8.76 -12.26
C LEU A 293 11.03 9.64 -13.53
N LYS A 294 11.94 10.59 -13.55
CA LYS A 294 12.24 11.46 -14.70
C LYS A 294 13.68 11.30 -15.15
N TYR A 295 14.00 11.83 -16.34
CA TYR A 295 15.35 11.88 -16.89
C TYR A 295 16.07 10.54 -16.86
N ALA A 296 15.47 9.52 -17.52
CA ALA A 296 16.02 8.15 -17.57
C ALA A 296 16.32 7.58 -16.16
N ARG A 297 15.42 7.77 -15.20
CA ARG A 297 15.51 7.33 -13.81
C ARG A 297 16.55 8.05 -12.94
N CYS A 298 17.12 9.14 -13.43
CA CYS A 298 18.11 9.89 -12.65
C CYS A 298 17.48 10.67 -11.50
N VAL A 299 16.24 11.13 -11.65
CA VAL A 299 15.53 11.94 -10.65
C VAL A 299 14.20 11.28 -10.31
N CYS A 300 13.93 11.13 -9.03
CA CYS A 300 12.61 10.78 -8.52
C CYS A 300 11.88 12.06 -8.08
N VAL A 301 10.63 12.21 -8.47
CA VAL A 301 9.75 13.25 -7.93
C VAL A 301 9.28 12.74 -6.57
N GLU A 302 9.89 13.21 -5.51
CA GLU A 302 9.72 12.68 -4.14
C GLU A 302 8.26 12.74 -3.68
N GLU A 303 7.59 13.86 -3.94
CA GLU A 303 6.18 14.10 -3.57
C GLU A 303 5.20 13.15 -4.25
N SER A 304 5.63 12.46 -5.29
CA SER A 304 4.84 11.41 -5.94
C SER A 304 4.92 10.06 -5.24
N SER A 305 5.79 9.91 -4.25
CA SER A 305 5.87 8.70 -3.43
C SER A 305 4.89 8.76 -2.28
N LYS A 306 4.02 7.76 -2.19
CA LYS A 306 3.11 7.57 -1.05
C LYS A 306 3.86 7.31 0.28
N ILE A 307 5.09 6.80 0.22
CA ILE A 307 5.94 6.62 1.41
C ILE A 307 6.53 7.97 1.84
N TYR A 308 6.97 8.79 0.89
CA TYR A 308 7.39 10.15 1.19
C TYR A 308 6.26 10.93 1.89
N ASP A 309 5.04 10.87 1.36
CA ASP A 309 3.88 11.57 1.91
C ASP A 309 3.62 11.15 3.37
N ILE A 310 3.51 9.86 3.66
CA ILE A 310 3.23 9.38 5.02
C ILE A 310 4.38 9.67 5.99
N MET A 311 5.65 9.44 5.60
CA MET A 311 6.81 9.70 6.44
C MET A 311 6.98 11.19 6.73
N SER A 312 6.69 12.07 5.75
CA SER A 312 6.68 13.52 5.94
C SER A 312 5.65 13.95 7.00
N ARG A 313 4.45 13.40 6.97
CA ARG A 313 3.38 13.74 7.93
C ARG A 313 3.68 13.25 9.35
N PHE A 314 4.49 12.22 9.49
CA PHE A 314 5.00 11.73 10.77
C PHE A 314 6.30 12.41 11.18
N SER A 315 6.82 13.39 10.40
CA SER A 315 8.11 14.04 10.61
C SER A 315 9.29 13.05 10.64
N LEU A 316 9.21 11.99 9.84
CA LEU A 316 10.15 10.86 9.79
C LEU A 316 10.90 10.76 8.45
N LEU A 317 11.09 11.86 7.73
CA LEU A 317 11.81 11.84 6.45
C LEU A 317 13.23 11.33 6.57
N ASP A 318 13.87 11.54 7.73
CA ASP A 318 15.20 11.03 8.04
C ASP A 318 15.24 9.50 8.22
N ASN A 319 14.09 8.86 8.44
CA ASN A 319 13.94 7.41 8.52
C ASN A 319 13.60 6.79 7.16
N ARG A 320 13.82 7.55 6.09
CA ARG A 320 13.55 7.14 4.72
C ARG A 320 14.74 7.47 3.81
N ILE A 321 15.01 6.60 2.87
CA ILE A 321 15.91 6.89 1.76
C ILE A 321 15.20 6.61 0.44
N ASN A 322 15.36 7.51 -0.54
CA ASN A 322 14.91 7.26 -1.90
C ASN A 322 15.82 6.23 -2.56
N ALA A 323 15.35 4.99 -2.63
CA ALA A 323 16.04 3.86 -3.23
C ALA A 323 15.59 3.57 -4.68
N TYR A 324 14.75 4.42 -5.28
CA TYR A 324 14.17 4.22 -6.59
C TYR A 324 14.96 4.89 -7.72
N SER A 325 15.66 5.98 -7.43
CA SER A 325 16.49 6.66 -8.44
C SER A 325 17.71 5.81 -8.84
N ARG A 326 18.21 6.03 -10.05
CA ARG A 326 19.37 5.29 -10.58
C ARG A 326 20.65 5.48 -9.77
N PHE A 327 20.78 6.62 -9.11
CA PHE A 327 22.00 7.02 -8.40
C PHE A 327 21.86 6.92 -6.87
N TRP A 328 20.84 6.19 -6.39
CA TRP A 328 20.70 5.97 -4.99
C TRP A 328 21.91 5.21 -4.41
N LYS A 329 22.28 5.52 -3.18
CA LYS A 329 23.33 4.83 -2.45
C LYS A 329 22.73 4.17 -1.22
N CYS A 330 23.09 2.90 -0.98
CA CYS A 330 22.69 2.22 0.23
C CYS A 330 23.30 2.92 1.44
N PRO A 331 22.51 3.30 2.47
CA PRO A 331 23.06 3.95 3.66
C PRO A 331 23.90 2.97 4.45
N PRO A 332 24.93 3.46 5.18
CA PRO A 332 25.62 2.66 6.18
C PRO A 332 24.64 2.05 7.19
N VAL A 333 24.92 0.84 7.65
CA VAL A 333 24.08 0.12 8.62
C VAL A 333 23.91 0.95 9.91
N ASP A 334 24.98 1.59 10.36
CA ASP A 334 24.99 2.38 11.59
C ASP A 334 23.97 3.54 11.55
N ILE A 335 23.78 4.16 10.38
CA ILE A 335 22.74 5.19 10.20
C ILE A 335 21.36 4.59 10.38
N VAL A 336 21.08 3.43 9.75
CA VAL A 336 19.77 2.78 9.85
C VAL A 336 19.48 2.38 11.30
N ILE A 337 20.44 1.79 11.98
CA ILE A 337 20.31 1.40 13.40
C ILE A 337 20.07 2.62 14.27
N ASN A 338 20.86 3.70 14.10
CA ASN A 338 20.69 4.91 14.86
C ASN A 338 19.30 5.52 14.71
N ARG A 339 18.71 5.49 13.48
CA ARG A 339 17.35 5.95 13.24
C ARG A 339 16.27 5.08 13.89
N ILE A 340 16.51 3.78 14.03
CA ILE A 340 15.62 2.87 14.77
C ILE A 340 15.71 3.15 16.28
N LEU A 341 16.90 3.29 16.83
CA LEU A 341 17.13 3.49 18.27
C LEU A 341 16.64 4.86 18.78
N HIS A 342 16.76 5.89 17.96
CA HIS A 342 16.35 7.26 18.31
C HIS A 342 15.00 7.66 17.70
N PHE A 343 14.16 6.67 17.44
CA PHE A 343 12.80 6.90 16.94
C PHE A 343 11.93 7.52 18.04
N ASP A 344 11.28 8.64 17.72
CA ASP A 344 10.38 9.31 18.67
C ASP A 344 9.03 8.59 18.73
N VAL A 345 8.94 7.60 19.62
CA VAL A 345 7.74 6.79 19.84
C VAL A 345 6.56 7.66 20.29
N ILE A 346 6.81 8.65 21.14
CA ILE A 346 5.74 9.51 21.71
C ILE A 346 5.12 10.39 20.61
N ALA A 347 5.97 11.05 19.82
CA ALA A 347 5.48 11.85 18.69
C ALA A 347 4.73 10.99 17.65
N CYS A 348 5.24 9.78 17.39
CA CYS A 348 4.57 8.83 16.48
C CYS A 348 3.20 8.41 17.02
N GLN A 349 3.07 8.06 18.31
CA GLN A 349 1.79 7.71 18.93
C GLN A 349 0.78 8.85 18.85
N LYS A 350 1.22 10.07 19.14
CA LYS A 350 0.37 11.27 19.04
C LYS A 350 -0.14 11.46 17.61
N THR A 351 0.73 11.32 16.62
CA THR A 351 0.36 11.44 15.21
C THR A 351 -0.60 10.33 14.79
N ALA A 352 -0.34 9.08 15.20
CA ALA A 352 -1.22 7.94 14.91
C ALA A 352 -2.61 8.11 15.51
N LEU A 353 -2.71 8.66 16.73
CA LEU A 353 -4.00 8.99 17.36
C LEU A 353 -4.74 10.08 16.58
N ASN A 354 -4.06 11.14 16.11
CA ASN A 354 -4.67 12.14 15.24
C ASN A 354 -5.20 11.54 13.94
N TYR A 355 -4.47 10.56 13.37
CA TYR A 355 -4.94 9.83 12.19
C TYR A 355 -6.19 9.01 12.49
N TYR A 356 -6.28 8.36 13.65
CA TYR A 356 -7.49 7.68 14.07
C TYR A 356 -8.68 8.66 14.17
N ASN A 357 -8.51 9.80 14.83
CA ASN A 357 -9.56 10.82 14.93
C ASN A 357 -10.02 11.32 13.56
N ASN A 358 -9.10 11.54 12.63
CA ASN A 358 -9.44 11.92 11.26
C ASN A 358 -10.17 10.80 10.50
N TYR A 359 -9.86 9.53 10.79
CA TYR A 359 -10.61 8.39 10.25
C TYR A 359 -12.05 8.41 10.74
N GLU A 360 -12.29 8.62 12.03
CA GLU A 360 -13.64 8.74 12.62
C GLU A 360 -14.45 9.88 11.97
N GLN A 361 -13.83 11.03 11.76
CA GLN A 361 -14.45 12.16 11.06
C GLN A 361 -14.79 11.81 9.60
N MET A 362 -13.90 11.14 8.89
CA MET A 362 -14.16 10.64 7.54
C MET A 362 -15.35 9.68 7.51
N MET A 363 -15.39 8.72 8.43
CA MET A 363 -16.50 7.76 8.50
C MET A 363 -17.82 8.44 8.83
N SER A 364 -17.82 9.44 9.71
CA SER A 364 -19.01 10.26 10.01
C SER A 364 -19.51 10.98 8.75
N SER A 365 -18.62 11.62 8.00
CA SER A 365 -18.98 12.28 6.73
C SER A 365 -19.56 11.31 5.69
N ILE A 366 -19.00 10.11 5.58
CA ILE A 366 -19.50 9.05 4.68
C ILE A 366 -20.90 8.60 5.12
N LEU A 367 -21.11 8.39 6.42
CA LEU A 367 -22.41 8.01 6.97
C LEU A 367 -23.49 9.07 6.72
N GLU A 368 -23.15 10.35 6.79
CA GLU A 368 -24.08 11.45 6.48
C GLU A 368 -24.54 11.39 5.02
N VAL A 369 -23.64 11.09 4.07
CA VAL A 369 -24.01 10.90 2.65
C VAL A 369 -25.06 9.82 2.50
N PHE A 370 -24.96 8.71 3.21
CA PHE A 370 -25.90 7.60 3.10
C PHE A 370 -27.20 7.79 3.89
N LYS A 371 -27.20 8.65 4.93
CA LYS A 371 -28.41 8.98 5.72
C LYS A 371 -29.28 10.06 5.07
N SER A 372 -28.70 10.90 4.24
CA SER A 372 -29.39 12.05 3.62
C SER A 372 -30.33 11.66 2.46
N LYS A 373 -30.48 10.37 2.20
CA LYS A 373 -31.36 9.78 1.19
C LYS A 373 -32.22 8.67 1.76
#